data_04d6b0b9c6a4fb466ecf2d9decbb3abf
#
_entry.id   04d6b0b9c6a4fb466ecf2d9decbb3abf
#
_cell.length_a   1.000
_cell.length_b   1.000
_cell.length_c   1.000
_cell.angle_alpha   90.00
_cell.angle_beta   90.00
_cell.angle_gamma   90.00
#
_symmetry.space_group_name_H-M   'P 1'
#
loop_
_entity.id
_entity.type
_entity.pdbx_description
1 polymer ?
#
loop_
_entity_poly.entity_id
_entity_poly.type
_entity_poly.pdbx_seq_one_letter_code
_entity_poly.pdbx_strand_id
1 'polypeptide(L)'
;YKAKEDREAVAGYCAKMLQGYRSRRNREAELLVLLDSLAQSSDEMVGETNRFVWEASSEERERKELDKRGYGAYCRLLDRFGDLPLAAEVYLQWMDWSVTAKRKIEWAEEGWKKYASYPRAKKLRERKDALQAPYVSISKRDILYPGKTYRWTVNYRNTETVALQWFRMPETVRKDSLDVWKERKVLADFVKGNGRLVKSVQVKLKEGQPWEDLKDTLEVETPGLGLYVVCMRPEGTPGMEEGLLYPICVTRFRVVTLGWPDSCLQCRVMEETTGKPVE
;
A
#
# COMPACT_ATOMS: atom_id res chain seq x y z
N TYR A 1 -2.17 7.64 -22.03
CA TYR A 1 -3.18 7.56 -23.10
C TYR A 1 -4.54 7.90 -22.52
N LYS A 2 -5.02 9.13 -22.75
CA LYS A 2 -6.29 9.60 -22.16
C LYS A 2 -7.48 9.45 -23.10
N ALA A 3 -7.29 9.23 -24.38
CA ALA A 3 -8.37 9.09 -25.36
C ALA A 3 -8.22 7.80 -26.19
N LYS A 4 -9.34 7.22 -26.61
CA LYS A 4 -9.38 6.07 -27.51
C LYS A 4 -8.71 6.37 -28.85
N GLU A 5 -8.87 7.58 -29.34
CA GLU A 5 -8.26 8.09 -30.58
C GLU A 5 -6.73 8.11 -30.52
N ASP A 6 -6.14 8.44 -29.35
CA ASP A 6 -4.69 8.40 -29.17
C ASP A 6 -4.15 6.97 -29.21
N ARG A 7 -4.92 5.99 -28.71
CA ARG A 7 -4.56 4.56 -28.78
C ARG A 7 -4.61 4.04 -30.21
N GLU A 8 -5.64 4.40 -30.96
CA GLU A 8 -5.80 4.02 -32.37
C GLU A 8 -4.72 4.66 -33.24
N ALA A 9 -4.36 5.91 -32.99
CA ALA A 9 -3.29 6.60 -33.68
C ALA A 9 -1.92 5.95 -33.44
N VAL A 10 -1.63 5.59 -32.17
CA VAL A 10 -0.39 4.89 -31.79
C VAL A 10 -0.37 3.47 -32.35
N ALA A 11 -1.47 2.73 -32.29
CA ALA A 11 -1.59 1.41 -32.89
C ALA A 11 -1.40 1.47 -34.41
N GLY A 12 -2.00 2.45 -35.07
CA GLY A 12 -1.81 2.72 -36.52
C GLY A 12 -0.37 3.09 -36.87
N TYR A 13 0.29 3.90 -36.03
CA TYR A 13 1.69 4.24 -36.20
C TYR A 13 2.60 3.01 -36.02
N CYS A 14 2.38 2.23 -34.97
CA CYS A 14 3.09 0.99 -34.73
C CYS A 14 2.87 -0.04 -35.84
N ALA A 15 1.65 -0.16 -36.38
CA ALA A 15 1.35 -1.05 -37.49
C ALA A 15 2.08 -0.63 -38.80
N LYS A 16 2.15 0.67 -39.08
CA LYS A 16 2.93 1.19 -40.20
C LYS A 16 4.43 0.95 -40.01
N MET A 17 4.93 1.09 -38.78
CA MET A 17 6.34 0.80 -38.47
C MET A 17 6.65 -0.70 -38.62
N LEU A 18 5.71 -1.59 -38.29
CA LEU A 18 5.86 -3.05 -38.44
C LEU A 18 5.87 -3.51 -39.89
N GLN A 19 5.23 -2.78 -40.81
CA GLN A 19 5.14 -3.14 -42.24
C GLN A 19 6.40 -2.95 -43.05
N GLY A 20 7.37 -2.15 -42.60
CA GLY A 20 8.46 -1.72 -43.47
C GLY A 20 9.90 -2.03 -43.04
N TYR A 21 10.18 -2.47 -41.84
CA TYR A 21 11.55 -2.45 -41.32
C TYR A 21 11.96 -3.64 -40.43
N ARG A 22 13.11 -4.24 -40.73
CA ARG A 22 13.83 -5.21 -39.90
C ARG A 22 14.79 -4.55 -38.89
N SER A 23 14.63 -3.26 -38.57
CA SER A 23 15.50 -2.50 -37.69
C SER A 23 15.17 -2.72 -36.18
N ARG A 24 16.13 -2.39 -35.29
CA ARG A 24 15.96 -2.43 -33.84
C ARG A 24 14.70 -1.68 -33.37
N ARG A 25 14.39 -0.53 -33.98
CA ARG A 25 13.20 0.29 -33.65
C ARG A 25 11.89 -0.45 -33.89
N ASN A 26 11.82 -1.33 -34.87
CA ASN A 26 10.60 -2.09 -35.16
C ASN A 26 10.40 -3.21 -34.15
N ARG A 27 11.49 -3.85 -33.72
CA ARG A 27 11.41 -4.85 -32.64
C ARG A 27 10.98 -4.23 -31.33
N GLU A 28 11.42 -2.99 -31.03
CA GLU A 28 10.96 -2.23 -29.87
C GLU A 28 9.47 -1.87 -29.98
N ALA A 29 8.99 -1.44 -31.14
CA ALA A 29 7.59 -1.14 -31.39
C ALA A 29 6.71 -2.41 -31.31
N GLU A 30 7.18 -3.52 -31.87
CA GLU A 30 6.51 -4.83 -31.77
C GLU A 30 6.39 -5.27 -30.31
N LEU A 31 7.46 -5.16 -29.52
CA LEU A 31 7.45 -5.50 -28.12
C LEU A 31 6.42 -4.64 -27.33
N LEU A 32 6.35 -3.33 -27.58
CA LEU A 32 5.38 -2.46 -26.92
C LEU A 32 3.93 -2.85 -27.22
N VAL A 33 3.63 -3.14 -28.48
CA VAL A 33 2.28 -3.57 -28.90
C VAL A 33 1.89 -4.89 -28.21
N LEU A 34 2.81 -5.84 -28.16
CA LEU A 34 2.58 -7.12 -27.52
C LEU A 34 2.42 -6.99 -26.00
N LEU A 35 3.21 -6.12 -25.35
CA LEU A 35 3.08 -5.83 -23.93
C LEU A 35 1.73 -5.18 -23.59
N ASP A 36 1.30 -4.20 -24.39
CA ASP A 36 0.00 -3.55 -24.18
C ASP A 36 -1.16 -4.55 -24.36
N SER A 37 -1.08 -5.39 -25.39
CA SER A 37 -2.07 -6.46 -25.62
C SER A 37 -2.15 -7.46 -24.48
N LEU A 38 -1.01 -7.91 -23.94
CA LEU A 38 -0.98 -8.82 -22.79
C LEU A 38 -1.50 -8.15 -21.52
N ALA A 39 -1.19 -6.88 -21.28
CA ALA A 39 -1.69 -6.15 -20.15
C ALA A 39 -3.22 -6.06 -20.16
N GLN A 40 -3.81 -5.71 -21.30
CA GLN A 40 -5.26 -5.61 -21.47
C GLN A 40 -5.96 -6.95 -21.24
N SER A 41 -5.46 -8.04 -21.83
CA SER A 41 -6.04 -9.38 -21.64
C SER A 41 -5.94 -9.89 -20.21
N SER A 42 -4.90 -9.50 -19.48
CA SER A 42 -4.74 -9.90 -18.08
C SER A 42 -5.67 -9.15 -17.13
N ASP A 43 -6.00 -7.89 -17.41
CA ASP A 43 -6.90 -7.09 -16.58
C ASP A 43 -8.37 -7.54 -16.72
N GLU A 44 -8.79 -8.00 -17.89
CA GLU A 44 -10.12 -8.59 -18.10
C GLU A 44 -10.32 -9.88 -17.28
N MET A 45 -9.29 -10.72 -17.17
CA MET A 45 -9.36 -11.98 -16.40
C MET A 45 -9.37 -11.78 -14.87
N VAL A 46 -8.89 -10.63 -14.37
CA VAL A 46 -8.84 -10.33 -12.92
C VAL A 46 -10.23 -10.07 -12.34
N GLY A 47 -11.19 -9.58 -13.15
CA GLY A 47 -12.53 -9.21 -12.68
C GLY A 47 -13.41 -10.39 -12.21
N GLU A 48 -13.17 -11.61 -12.66
CA GLU A 48 -14.11 -12.73 -12.49
C GLU A 48 -13.87 -13.68 -11.29
N THR A 49 -12.74 -13.60 -10.57
CA THR A 49 -12.33 -14.71 -9.67
C THR A 49 -12.11 -14.39 -8.20
N ASN A 50 -12.75 -13.38 -7.63
CA ASN A 50 -12.47 -12.95 -6.24
C ASN A 50 -13.18 -13.76 -5.13
N ARG A 51 -13.75 -14.96 -5.38
CA ARG A 51 -14.62 -15.60 -4.37
C ARG A 51 -14.03 -16.73 -3.51
N PHE A 52 -12.93 -17.40 -3.85
CA PHE A 52 -12.51 -18.59 -3.09
C PHE A 52 -10.99 -18.80 -3.01
N VAL A 53 -10.23 -18.05 -2.21
CA VAL A 53 -8.79 -18.34 -1.99
C VAL A 53 -8.34 -18.09 -0.54
N TRP A 54 -9.16 -18.40 0.46
CA TRP A 54 -8.74 -18.19 1.86
C TRP A 54 -7.87 -19.33 2.43
N GLU A 55 -7.87 -20.51 1.82
CA GLU A 55 -7.19 -21.72 2.35
C GLU A 55 -5.92 -22.14 1.59
N ALA A 56 -5.59 -21.49 0.47
CA ALA A 56 -4.41 -21.84 -0.31
C ALA A 56 -3.11 -21.30 0.31
N SER A 57 -2.02 -22.07 0.21
CA SER A 57 -0.68 -21.60 0.60
C SER A 57 -0.25 -20.35 -0.20
N SER A 58 0.73 -19.61 0.32
CA SER A 58 1.27 -18.44 -0.39
C SER A 58 1.83 -18.79 -1.77
N GLU A 59 2.47 -19.95 -1.89
CA GLU A 59 3.03 -20.45 -3.16
C GLU A 59 1.94 -20.84 -4.16
N GLU A 60 0.86 -21.46 -3.70
CA GLU A 60 -0.27 -21.82 -4.57
C GLU A 60 -1.01 -20.59 -5.07
N ARG A 61 -1.19 -19.58 -4.21
CA ARG A 61 -1.77 -18.29 -4.61
C ARG A 61 -0.91 -17.57 -5.63
N GLU A 62 0.41 -17.55 -5.42
CA GLU A 62 1.37 -16.97 -6.36
C GLU A 62 1.32 -17.68 -7.71
N ARG A 63 1.34 -19.01 -7.72
CA ARG A 63 1.23 -19.78 -8.97
C ARG A 63 -0.06 -19.49 -9.72
N LYS A 64 -1.20 -19.46 -9.05
CA LYS A 64 -2.48 -19.09 -9.66
C LYS A 64 -2.48 -17.67 -10.23
N GLU A 65 -1.86 -16.71 -9.52
CA GLU A 65 -1.72 -15.33 -10.01
C GLU A 65 -0.84 -15.27 -11.27
N LEU A 66 0.29 -15.99 -11.28
CA LEU A 66 1.18 -16.05 -12.44
C LEU A 66 0.48 -16.64 -13.67
N ASP A 67 -0.26 -17.75 -13.51
CA ASP A 67 -1.01 -18.41 -14.58
C ASP A 67 -2.09 -17.46 -15.11
N LYS A 68 -2.86 -16.83 -14.23
CA LYS A 68 -3.92 -15.89 -14.56
C LYS A 68 -3.40 -14.66 -15.31
N ARG A 69 -2.24 -14.13 -14.94
CA ARG A 69 -1.60 -12.99 -15.59
C ARG A 69 -0.87 -13.36 -16.88
N GLY A 70 -0.86 -14.64 -17.26
CA GLY A 70 -0.21 -15.08 -18.48
C GLY A 70 1.32 -15.02 -18.43
N TYR A 71 1.93 -15.27 -17.27
CA TYR A 71 3.39 -15.22 -17.04
C TYR A 71 4.19 -15.89 -18.15
N GLY A 72 3.76 -17.08 -18.62
CA GLY A 72 4.41 -17.79 -19.71
C GLY A 72 4.43 -17.03 -21.05
N ALA A 73 3.45 -16.17 -21.32
CA ALA A 73 3.47 -15.32 -22.51
C ALA A 73 4.53 -14.20 -22.39
N TYR A 74 4.67 -13.60 -21.22
CA TYR A 74 5.74 -12.63 -20.94
C TYR A 74 7.13 -13.25 -21.01
N CYS A 75 7.30 -14.49 -20.52
CA CYS A 75 8.57 -15.22 -20.67
C CYS A 75 8.94 -15.39 -22.14
N ARG A 76 7.97 -15.77 -23.00
CA ARG A 76 8.21 -15.85 -24.46
C ARG A 76 8.58 -14.50 -25.10
N LEU A 77 8.06 -13.39 -24.57
CA LEU A 77 8.50 -12.06 -25.00
C LEU A 77 9.96 -11.80 -24.60
N LEU A 78 10.36 -12.19 -23.40
CA LEU A 78 11.76 -12.07 -22.96
C LEU A 78 12.70 -12.97 -23.77
N ASP A 79 12.28 -14.17 -24.17
CA ASP A 79 13.05 -15.05 -25.05
C ASP A 79 13.27 -14.42 -26.43
N ARG A 80 12.25 -13.74 -26.94
CA ARG A 80 12.30 -13.14 -28.29
C ARG A 80 12.95 -11.76 -28.34
N PHE A 81 12.74 -10.94 -27.31
CA PHE A 81 13.13 -9.52 -27.26
C PHE A 81 14.07 -9.17 -26.12
N GLY A 82 14.56 -10.15 -25.38
CA GLY A 82 15.37 -9.93 -24.20
C GLY A 82 16.77 -9.35 -24.44
N ASP A 83 17.17 -9.17 -25.70
CA ASP A 83 18.34 -8.39 -26.10
C ASP A 83 18.07 -6.88 -26.17
N LEU A 84 16.81 -6.46 -26.16
CA LEU A 84 16.43 -5.05 -26.20
C LEU A 84 16.37 -4.45 -24.78
N PRO A 85 16.95 -3.26 -24.56
CA PRO A 85 16.83 -2.57 -23.26
C PRO A 85 15.38 -2.34 -22.83
N LEU A 86 14.47 -2.14 -23.76
CA LEU A 86 13.04 -1.97 -23.55
C LEU A 86 12.38 -3.19 -22.90
N ALA A 87 12.95 -4.38 -22.97
CA ALA A 87 12.45 -5.58 -22.31
C ALA A 87 12.41 -5.44 -20.77
N ALA A 88 13.08 -4.42 -20.20
CA ALA A 88 12.91 -4.03 -18.79
C ALA A 88 11.46 -3.72 -18.42
N GLU A 89 10.62 -3.29 -19.37
CA GLU A 89 9.19 -3.02 -19.13
C GLU A 89 8.43 -4.29 -18.71
N VAL A 90 8.84 -5.48 -19.13
CA VAL A 90 8.29 -6.76 -18.67
C VAL A 90 8.45 -6.87 -17.14
N TYR A 91 9.66 -6.65 -16.65
CA TYR A 91 9.95 -6.71 -15.21
C TYR A 91 9.22 -5.62 -14.44
N LEU A 92 9.12 -4.40 -14.99
CA LEU A 92 8.37 -3.31 -14.38
C LEU A 92 6.88 -3.66 -14.22
N GLN A 93 6.30 -4.33 -15.21
CA GLN A 93 4.91 -4.77 -15.17
C GLN A 93 4.71 -5.90 -14.14
N TRP A 94 5.64 -6.86 -14.06
CA TRP A 94 5.58 -7.92 -13.05
C TRP A 94 5.64 -7.40 -11.62
N MET A 95 6.31 -6.25 -11.38
CA MET A 95 6.36 -5.62 -10.07
C MET A 95 4.97 -5.17 -9.55
N ASP A 96 4.00 -4.99 -10.45
CA ASP A 96 2.65 -4.56 -10.10
C ASP A 96 1.71 -5.75 -9.79
N TRP A 97 2.15 -6.99 -10.04
CA TRP A 97 1.35 -8.18 -9.78
C TRP A 97 1.27 -8.54 -8.29
N SER A 98 0.20 -9.28 -7.92
CA SER A 98 -0.06 -9.68 -6.53
C SER A 98 0.71 -10.96 -6.15
N VAL A 99 2.03 -10.92 -6.29
CA VAL A 99 2.95 -11.99 -5.93
C VAL A 99 3.74 -11.65 -4.66
N THR A 100 4.50 -12.61 -4.13
CA THR A 100 5.31 -12.40 -2.93
C THR A 100 6.37 -11.31 -3.12
N ALA A 101 6.71 -10.61 -2.03
CA ALA A 101 7.77 -9.61 -2.07
C ALA A 101 9.11 -10.21 -2.48
N LYS A 102 9.40 -11.46 -2.06
CA LYS A 102 10.59 -12.21 -2.47
C LYS A 102 10.67 -12.32 -3.99
N ARG A 103 9.60 -12.75 -4.64
CA ARG A 103 9.54 -12.88 -6.11
C ARG A 103 9.76 -11.54 -6.81
N LYS A 104 9.15 -10.48 -6.31
CA LYS A 104 9.35 -9.13 -6.84
C LYS A 104 10.81 -8.67 -6.73
N ILE A 105 11.47 -8.95 -5.62
CA ILE A 105 12.88 -8.63 -5.42
C ILE A 105 13.76 -9.38 -6.42
N GLU A 106 13.52 -10.68 -6.62
CA GLU A 106 14.23 -11.49 -7.62
C GLU A 106 14.08 -10.89 -9.03
N TRP A 107 12.86 -10.55 -9.45
CA TRP A 107 12.60 -9.91 -10.73
C TRP A 107 13.26 -8.52 -10.86
N ALA A 108 13.21 -7.73 -9.80
CA ALA A 108 13.84 -6.41 -9.82
C ALA A 108 15.36 -6.49 -9.95
N GLU A 109 15.99 -7.45 -9.28
CA GLU A 109 17.44 -7.71 -9.38
C GLU A 109 17.83 -8.19 -10.77
N GLU A 110 17.12 -9.17 -11.29
CA GLU A 110 17.37 -9.69 -12.64
C GLU A 110 17.19 -8.61 -13.69
N GLY A 111 16.05 -7.92 -13.68
CA GLY A 111 15.75 -6.86 -14.62
C GLY A 111 16.73 -5.69 -14.55
N TRP A 112 17.11 -5.25 -13.34
CA TRP A 112 18.13 -4.22 -13.16
C TRP A 112 19.51 -4.67 -13.66
N LYS A 113 19.95 -5.87 -13.31
CA LYS A 113 21.25 -6.40 -13.76
C LYS A 113 21.34 -6.45 -15.28
N LYS A 114 20.27 -6.85 -15.95
CA LYS A 114 20.26 -7.05 -17.41
C LYS A 114 20.03 -5.74 -18.18
N TYR A 115 19.26 -4.81 -17.64
CA TYR A 115 18.78 -3.63 -18.38
C TYR A 115 19.13 -2.29 -17.70
N ALA A 116 20.21 -2.23 -16.94
CA ALA A 116 20.62 -1.00 -16.22
C ALA A 116 20.79 0.23 -17.11
N SER A 117 21.09 0.04 -18.42
CA SER A 117 21.18 1.13 -19.40
C SER A 117 19.84 1.73 -19.82
N TYR A 118 18.72 1.05 -19.53
CA TYR A 118 17.39 1.57 -19.84
C TYR A 118 16.95 2.60 -18.79
N PRO A 119 16.56 3.82 -19.16
CA PRO A 119 16.31 4.90 -18.21
C PRO A 119 15.29 4.58 -17.14
N ARG A 120 14.25 3.79 -17.48
CA ARG A 120 13.20 3.42 -16.51
C ARG A 120 13.57 2.22 -15.65
N ALA A 121 14.63 1.46 -15.98
CA ALA A 121 15.08 0.32 -15.16
C ALA A 121 15.46 0.74 -13.73
N LYS A 122 15.87 2.01 -13.48
CA LYS A 122 16.11 2.53 -12.13
C LYS A 122 14.90 2.34 -11.20
N LYS A 123 13.66 2.33 -11.72
CA LYS A 123 12.46 2.06 -10.95
C LYS A 123 12.42 0.65 -10.38
N LEU A 124 13.06 -0.32 -11.01
CA LEU A 124 13.19 -1.68 -10.47
C LEU A 124 14.01 -1.65 -9.18
N ARG A 125 15.13 -0.91 -9.18
CA ARG A 125 15.95 -0.74 -7.99
C ARG A 125 15.19 0.01 -6.89
N GLU A 126 14.56 1.13 -7.23
CA GLU A 126 13.76 1.93 -6.28
C GLU A 126 12.65 1.09 -5.63
N ARG A 127 11.94 0.27 -6.43
CA ARG A 127 10.88 -0.62 -5.95
C ARG A 127 11.44 -1.76 -5.09
N LYS A 128 12.59 -2.32 -5.47
CA LYS A 128 13.29 -3.32 -4.65
C LYS A 128 13.66 -2.74 -3.30
N ASP A 129 14.31 -1.58 -3.26
CA ASP A 129 14.74 -0.92 -2.04
C ASP A 129 13.53 -0.63 -1.12
N ALA A 130 12.40 -0.21 -1.69
CA ALA A 130 11.15 -0.03 -0.96
C ALA A 130 10.57 -1.34 -0.39
N LEU A 131 10.72 -2.47 -1.11
CA LEU A 131 10.30 -3.78 -0.61
C LEU A 131 11.22 -4.32 0.49
N GLN A 132 12.49 -3.97 0.46
CA GLN A 132 13.48 -4.36 1.48
C GLN A 132 13.46 -3.46 2.72
N ALA A 133 12.91 -2.25 2.59
CA ALA A 133 12.74 -1.35 3.73
C ALA A 133 11.79 -1.93 4.79
N PRO A 134 11.98 -1.64 6.07
CA PRO A 134 11.03 -1.95 7.10
C PRO A 134 9.67 -1.33 6.78
N TYR A 135 8.62 -2.12 6.91
CA TYR A 135 7.25 -1.69 6.63
C TYR A 135 6.32 -2.05 7.79
N VAL A 136 5.42 -1.15 8.13
CA VAL A 136 4.35 -1.39 9.09
C VAL A 136 3.09 -0.67 8.63
N SER A 137 1.95 -1.29 8.83
CA SER A 137 0.63 -0.65 8.71
C SER A 137 -0.31 -1.19 9.76
N ILE A 138 -1.32 -0.42 10.14
CA ILE A 138 -2.32 -0.85 11.12
C ILE A 138 -3.75 -0.69 10.59
N SER A 139 -4.59 -1.63 11.01
CA SER A 139 -6.04 -1.47 10.93
C SER A 139 -6.56 -1.15 12.32
N LYS A 140 -7.18 0.01 12.49
CA LYS A 140 -7.59 0.58 13.77
C LYS A 140 -8.93 1.29 13.68
N ARG A 141 -9.48 1.66 14.83
CA ARG A 141 -10.60 2.59 14.94
C ARG A 141 -10.08 4.01 15.22
N ASP A 142 -10.72 5.01 14.68
CA ASP A 142 -10.35 6.43 14.87
C ASP A 142 -10.92 7.01 16.18
N ILE A 143 -11.93 6.38 16.74
CA ILE A 143 -12.58 6.76 17.99
C ILE A 143 -12.43 5.61 18.96
N LEU A 144 -11.88 5.89 20.12
CA LEU A 144 -11.67 4.94 21.20
C LEU A 144 -12.34 5.45 22.50
N TYR A 145 -12.61 4.54 23.41
CA TYR A 145 -13.19 4.87 24.71
C TYR A 145 -12.18 4.65 25.84
N PRO A 146 -12.16 5.50 26.86
CA PRO A 146 -11.17 5.42 27.94
C PRO A 146 -11.31 4.13 28.74
N GLY A 147 -10.18 3.63 29.24
CA GLY A 147 -10.14 2.44 30.09
C GLY A 147 -10.46 1.12 29.38
N LYS A 148 -10.51 1.11 28.05
CA LYS A 148 -10.71 -0.10 27.24
C LYS A 148 -9.40 -0.51 26.58
N THR A 149 -9.22 -1.81 26.42
CA THR A 149 -8.16 -2.40 25.61
C THR A 149 -8.72 -2.74 24.23
N TYR A 150 -8.01 -2.34 23.19
CA TYR A 150 -8.37 -2.59 21.81
C TYR A 150 -7.37 -3.51 21.14
N ARG A 151 -7.87 -4.34 20.23
CA ARG A 151 -7.03 -5.18 19.37
C ARG A 151 -6.85 -4.50 18.03
N TRP A 152 -5.61 -4.12 17.71
CA TRP A 152 -5.23 -3.56 16.43
C TRP A 152 -4.52 -4.62 15.61
N THR A 153 -4.94 -4.78 14.37
CA THR A 153 -4.23 -5.64 13.43
C THR A 153 -3.07 -4.86 12.84
N VAL A 154 -1.87 -5.41 12.95
CA VAL A 154 -0.64 -4.86 12.37
C VAL A 154 -0.21 -5.76 11.22
N ASN A 155 -0.02 -5.17 10.03
CA ASN A 155 0.66 -5.84 8.93
C ASN A 155 2.05 -5.24 8.85
N TYR A 156 3.06 -6.08 8.71
CA TYR A 156 4.46 -5.64 8.74
C TYR A 156 5.36 -6.53 7.90
N ARG A 157 6.54 -6.02 7.59
CA ARG A 157 7.60 -6.72 6.89
C ARG A 157 8.96 -6.15 7.30
N ASN A 158 9.97 -7.00 7.36
CA ASN A 158 11.38 -6.63 7.65
C ASN A 158 11.54 -5.85 8.97
N THR A 159 10.72 -6.12 9.97
CA THR A 159 10.85 -5.55 11.31
C THR A 159 10.30 -6.53 12.35
N GLU A 160 11.00 -6.68 13.45
CA GLU A 160 10.60 -7.54 14.57
C GLU A 160 10.06 -6.74 15.74
N THR A 161 10.31 -5.44 15.74
CA THR A 161 9.90 -4.55 16.83
C THR A 161 9.35 -3.25 16.26
N VAL A 162 8.26 -2.78 16.86
CA VAL A 162 7.68 -1.49 16.54
C VAL A 162 7.60 -0.62 17.78
N ALA A 163 7.92 0.65 17.63
CA ALA A 163 7.70 1.67 18.65
C ALA A 163 6.31 2.27 18.44
N LEU A 164 5.47 2.20 19.47
CA LEU A 164 4.14 2.81 19.53
C LEU A 164 4.18 3.97 20.51
N GLN A 165 3.99 5.18 20.03
CA GLN A 165 4.06 6.41 20.79
C GLN A 165 2.75 7.19 20.70
N TRP A 166 2.27 7.69 21.83
CA TRP A 166 1.04 8.49 21.91
C TRP A 166 1.39 9.93 22.27
N PHE A 167 1.03 10.83 21.41
CA PHE A 167 1.20 12.28 21.62
C PHE A 167 -0.16 12.91 21.87
N ARG A 168 -0.35 13.45 23.07
CA ARG A 168 -1.57 14.20 23.40
C ARG A 168 -1.49 15.58 22.76
N MET A 169 -2.52 15.92 22.01
CA MET A 169 -2.64 17.23 21.36
C MET A 169 -3.31 18.23 22.31
N PRO A 170 -3.01 19.53 22.18
CA PRO A 170 -3.72 20.58 22.90
C PRO A 170 -5.23 20.54 22.62
N GLU A 171 -6.05 20.99 23.57
CA GLU A 171 -7.52 21.01 23.44
C GLU A 171 -8.00 21.96 22.33
N THR A 172 -7.18 22.93 21.94
CA THR A 172 -7.44 23.84 20.84
C THR A 172 -7.34 23.20 19.46
N VAL A 173 -6.72 21.99 19.35
CA VAL A 173 -6.55 21.28 18.10
C VAL A 173 -7.77 20.41 17.86
N ARG A 174 -8.36 20.50 16.67
CA ARG A 174 -9.48 19.65 16.25
C ARG A 174 -8.98 18.48 15.41
N LYS A 175 -9.66 17.32 15.51
CA LYS A 175 -9.32 16.12 14.74
C LYS A 175 -9.35 16.38 13.24
N ASP A 176 -10.38 17.09 12.76
CA ASP A 176 -10.55 17.42 11.34
C ASP A 176 -9.33 18.19 10.78
N SER A 177 -8.72 19.04 11.62
CA SER A 177 -7.51 19.77 11.23
C SER A 177 -6.31 18.83 11.02
N LEU A 178 -6.27 17.69 11.72
CA LEU A 178 -5.20 16.70 11.60
C LEU A 178 -5.43 15.74 10.42
N ASP A 179 -6.67 15.43 10.09
CA ASP A 179 -7.03 14.53 9.00
C ASP A 179 -6.77 15.15 7.60
N VAL A 180 -6.72 16.48 7.53
CA VAL A 180 -6.44 17.24 6.28
C VAL A 180 -4.96 17.18 5.87
N TRP A 181 -4.06 16.75 6.76
CA TRP A 181 -2.62 16.78 6.52
C TRP A 181 -2.19 15.63 5.61
N LYS A 182 -2.14 15.89 4.31
CA LYS A 182 -1.74 14.93 3.28
C LYS A 182 -0.24 14.56 3.32
N GLU A 183 0.60 15.45 3.86
CA GLU A 183 2.04 15.25 3.94
C GLU A 183 2.46 14.82 5.35
N ARG A 184 2.97 13.60 5.48
CA ARG A 184 3.43 13.02 6.75
C ARG A 184 4.42 13.90 7.49
N LYS A 185 5.35 14.53 6.76
CA LYS A 185 6.35 15.41 7.34
C LYS A 185 5.73 16.61 8.06
N VAL A 186 4.76 17.25 7.43
CA VAL A 186 4.07 18.42 8.02
C VAL A 186 3.33 18.03 9.29
N LEU A 187 2.62 16.88 9.28
CA LEU A 187 1.97 16.36 10.50
C LEU A 187 3.00 16.00 11.58
N ALA A 188 4.11 15.36 11.21
CA ALA A 188 5.16 15.01 12.15
C ALA A 188 5.75 16.26 12.82
N ASP A 189 6.06 17.31 12.05
CA ASP A 189 6.61 18.56 12.56
C ASP A 189 5.59 19.29 13.46
N PHE A 190 4.31 19.27 13.08
CA PHE A 190 3.26 19.82 13.92
C PHE A 190 3.14 19.06 15.26
N VAL A 191 3.17 17.72 15.25
CA VAL A 191 3.11 16.89 16.45
C VAL A 191 4.36 17.12 17.34
N LYS A 192 5.55 17.22 16.75
CA LYS A 192 6.78 17.54 17.48
C LYS A 192 6.69 18.89 18.19
N GLY A 193 6.09 19.89 17.56
CA GLY A 193 5.97 21.25 18.12
C GLY A 193 4.84 21.42 19.15
N ASN A 194 3.75 20.67 19.03
CA ASN A 194 2.53 20.90 19.81
C ASN A 194 2.09 19.69 20.66
N GLY A 195 2.55 18.49 20.32
CA GLY A 195 2.15 17.26 20.99
C GLY A 195 3.01 16.95 22.21
N ARG A 196 2.38 16.49 23.30
CA ARG A 196 3.08 15.98 24.48
C ARG A 196 3.09 14.45 24.45
N LEU A 197 4.26 13.84 24.44
CA LEU A 197 4.42 12.39 24.58
C LEU A 197 3.84 11.95 25.95
N VAL A 198 2.86 11.04 25.93
CA VAL A 198 2.20 10.54 27.13
C VAL A 198 2.40 9.03 27.35
N LYS A 199 2.66 8.28 26.28
CA LYS A 199 2.91 6.84 26.35
C LYS A 199 3.87 6.45 25.23
N SER A 200 4.86 5.62 25.57
CA SER A 200 5.78 5.02 24.58
C SER A 200 5.97 3.56 24.95
N VAL A 201 5.72 2.67 24.01
CA VAL A 201 5.82 1.22 24.19
C VAL A 201 6.57 0.65 23.01
N GLN A 202 7.52 -0.24 23.27
CA GLN A 202 8.09 -1.10 22.23
C GLN A 202 7.34 -2.43 22.25
N VAL A 203 6.91 -2.88 21.09
CA VAL A 203 6.16 -4.12 20.92
C VAL A 203 6.95 -5.05 20.04
N LYS A 204 7.29 -6.21 20.56
CA LYS A 204 7.89 -7.29 19.78
C LYS A 204 6.78 -7.97 18.97
N LEU A 205 7.00 -8.10 17.66
CA LEU A 205 6.14 -8.78 16.71
C LEU A 205 6.61 -10.22 16.51
N LYS A 206 5.80 -11.04 15.87
CA LYS A 206 6.20 -12.40 15.51
C LYS A 206 7.32 -12.37 14.48
N GLU A 207 8.29 -13.23 14.67
CA GLU A 207 9.37 -13.44 13.72
C GLU A 207 8.84 -14.13 12.46
N GLY A 208 9.38 -13.77 11.30
CA GLY A 208 9.04 -14.38 10.02
C GLY A 208 10.23 -14.44 9.09
N GLN A 209 9.99 -14.97 7.89
CA GLN A 209 11.03 -15.03 6.88
C GLN A 209 11.33 -13.63 6.33
N PRO A 210 12.56 -13.35 5.88
CA PRO A 210 12.87 -12.09 5.21
C PRO A 210 11.88 -11.80 4.07
N TRP A 211 11.42 -10.55 4.01
CA TRP A 211 10.48 -10.04 2.99
C TRP A 211 9.09 -10.66 2.99
N GLU A 212 8.75 -11.44 4.00
CA GLU A 212 7.41 -11.97 4.19
C GLU A 212 6.48 -10.87 4.73
N ASP A 213 5.29 -10.76 4.12
CA ASP A 213 4.23 -9.91 4.66
C ASP A 213 3.54 -10.66 5.80
N LEU A 214 3.74 -10.18 7.00
CA LEU A 214 3.27 -10.78 8.24
C LEU A 214 2.12 -9.98 8.84
N LYS A 215 1.36 -10.67 9.68
CA LYS A 215 0.22 -10.09 10.38
C LYS A 215 0.24 -10.50 11.84
N ASP A 216 0.07 -9.52 12.71
CA ASP A 216 -0.05 -9.73 14.15
C ASP A 216 -1.17 -8.87 14.73
N THR A 217 -1.49 -9.12 16.00
CA THR A 217 -2.49 -8.38 16.76
C THR A 217 -1.86 -7.76 17.99
N LEU A 218 -1.95 -6.43 18.09
CA LEU A 218 -1.50 -5.69 19.27
C LEU A 218 -2.66 -5.39 20.20
N GLU A 219 -2.47 -5.62 21.49
CA GLU A 219 -3.37 -5.12 22.52
C GLU A 219 -2.93 -3.71 22.93
N VAL A 220 -3.83 -2.77 22.74
CA VAL A 220 -3.56 -1.34 22.94
C VAL A 220 -4.52 -0.80 24.00
N GLU A 221 -3.98 -0.45 25.14
CA GLU A 221 -4.70 0.27 26.17
C GLU A 221 -4.80 1.75 25.82
N THR A 222 -5.98 2.30 25.96
CA THR A 222 -6.22 3.72 25.70
C THR A 222 -5.69 4.58 26.86
N PRO A 223 -5.06 5.73 26.55
CA PRO A 223 -4.83 6.76 27.54
C PRO A 223 -6.16 7.41 27.97
N GLY A 224 -6.09 8.39 28.86
CA GLY A 224 -7.26 9.18 29.28
C GLY A 224 -7.91 9.94 28.13
N LEU A 225 -9.02 10.65 28.43
CA LEU A 225 -9.73 11.46 27.44
C LEU A 225 -8.85 12.47 26.74
N GLY A 226 -9.06 12.66 25.44
CA GLY A 226 -8.34 13.66 24.65
C GLY A 226 -8.17 13.31 23.18
N LEU A 227 -7.59 14.22 22.46
CA LEU A 227 -7.14 14.02 21.08
C LEU A 227 -5.66 13.60 21.09
N TYR A 228 -5.34 12.55 20.38
CA TYR A 228 -4.01 12.00 20.30
C TYR A 228 -3.58 11.84 18.85
N VAL A 229 -2.28 11.95 18.61
CA VAL A 229 -1.65 11.39 17.40
C VAL A 229 -0.80 10.21 17.84
N VAL A 230 -1.12 9.05 17.30
CA VAL A 230 -0.36 7.83 17.50
C VAL A 230 0.68 7.70 16.41
N CYS A 231 1.94 7.62 16.81
CA CYS A 231 3.06 7.32 15.93
C CYS A 231 3.44 5.84 16.09
N MET A 232 3.39 5.09 15.01
CA MET A 232 3.91 3.73 14.95
C MET A 232 5.03 3.67 13.94
N ARG A 233 6.18 3.16 14.34
CA ARG A 233 7.35 3.04 13.47
C ARG A 233 8.15 1.79 13.76
N PRO A 234 8.80 1.19 12.74
CA PRO A 234 9.79 0.14 12.94
C PRO A 234 10.92 0.63 13.85
N GLU A 235 11.49 -0.26 14.64
CA GLU A 235 12.67 0.06 15.42
C GLU A 235 13.84 0.44 14.52
N GLY A 236 14.67 1.39 14.99
CA GLY A 236 15.80 1.92 14.19
C GLY A 236 15.42 2.97 13.16
N THR A 237 14.14 3.22 12.93
CA THR A 237 13.68 4.31 12.05
C THR A 237 13.86 5.65 12.74
N PRO A 238 14.68 6.58 12.19
CA PRO A 238 15.14 7.75 12.96
C PRO A 238 14.07 8.83 13.13
N GLY A 239 13.19 9.02 12.17
CA GLY A 239 12.23 10.13 12.14
C GLY A 239 10.79 9.72 12.43
N MET A 240 10.00 10.62 13.03
CA MET A 240 8.56 10.45 13.18
C MET A 240 7.86 10.47 11.81
N GLU A 241 8.38 11.21 10.87
CA GLU A 241 7.89 11.31 9.49
C GLU A 241 8.01 10.02 8.69
N GLU A 242 8.90 9.12 9.10
CA GLU A 242 9.06 7.80 8.48
C GLU A 242 8.07 6.77 9.06
N GLY A 243 7.46 7.10 10.21
CA GLY A 243 6.43 6.30 10.84
C GLY A 243 5.03 6.55 10.27
N LEU A 244 4.09 5.78 10.78
CA LEU A 244 2.66 5.99 10.56
C LEU A 244 2.12 6.93 11.63
N LEU A 245 1.43 7.98 11.23
CA LEU A 245 0.81 8.95 12.11
C LEU A 245 -0.70 8.86 11.98
N TYR A 246 -1.37 8.60 13.09
CA TYR A 246 -2.82 8.44 13.14
C TYR A 246 -3.46 9.35 14.19
N PRO A 247 -4.30 10.31 13.79
CA PRO A 247 -5.16 11.02 14.72
C PRO A 247 -6.22 10.09 15.33
N ILE A 248 -6.30 10.06 16.65
CA ILE A 248 -7.24 9.23 17.40
C ILE A 248 -7.90 10.08 18.48
N CYS A 249 -9.22 10.03 18.54
CA CYS A 249 -9.98 10.65 19.61
C CYS A 249 -10.32 9.61 20.68
N VAL A 250 -9.90 9.85 21.93
CA VAL A 250 -10.36 9.09 23.08
C VAL A 250 -11.45 9.89 23.78
N THR A 251 -12.68 9.40 23.67
CA THR A 251 -13.89 10.09 24.15
C THR A 251 -14.81 9.12 24.88
N ARG A 252 -15.63 9.62 25.80
CA ARG A 252 -16.71 8.85 26.43
C ARG A 252 -18.03 8.92 25.67
N PHE A 253 -18.08 9.70 24.60
CA PHE A 253 -19.28 9.93 23.83
C PHE A 253 -19.27 9.18 22.50
N ARG A 254 -20.44 8.74 22.06
CA ARG A 254 -20.68 8.19 20.73
C ARG A 254 -21.80 8.95 20.05
N VAL A 255 -21.74 9.03 18.74
CA VAL A 255 -22.85 9.53 17.91
C VAL A 255 -23.62 8.33 17.38
N VAL A 256 -24.91 8.34 17.58
CA VAL A 256 -25.86 7.35 17.05
C VAL A 256 -26.70 8.02 15.98
N THR A 257 -26.65 7.49 14.77
CA THR A 257 -27.52 7.92 13.69
C THR A 257 -28.88 7.26 13.83
N LEU A 258 -29.94 8.06 13.89
CA LEU A 258 -31.32 7.59 14.11
C LEU A 258 -32.11 7.36 12.82
N GLY A 259 -31.58 7.76 11.68
CA GLY A 259 -32.23 7.62 10.37
C GLY A 259 -32.12 8.89 9.52
N TRP A 260 -32.81 8.88 8.39
CA TRP A 260 -32.88 9.99 7.42
C TRP A 260 -34.35 10.34 7.13
N PRO A 261 -35.13 10.79 8.13
CA PRO A 261 -36.45 11.27 7.82
C PRO A 261 -36.33 12.57 7.02
N ASP A 262 -37.08 12.68 5.95
CA ASP A 262 -37.19 13.88 5.12
C ASP A 262 -35.85 14.47 4.65
N SER A 263 -34.91 13.61 4.28
CA SER A 263 -33.56 14.00 3.82
C SER A 263 -32.66 14.68 4.88
N CYS A 264 -33.07 14.67 6.13
CA CYS A 264 -32.29 15.20 7.24
C CYS A 264 -31.65 14.09 8.07
N LEU A 265 -30.32 14.15 8.28
CA LEU A 265 -29.61 13.25 9.15
C LEU A 265 -29.94 13.58 10.61
N GLN A 266 -30.62 12.67 11.30
CA GLN A 266 -30.82 12.77 12.75
C GLN A 266 -29.75 12.01 13.50
N CYS A 267 -29.05 12.71 14.39
CA CYS A 267 -28.01 12.14 15.23
C CYS A 267 -28.30 12.43 16.71
N ARG A 268 -27.93 11.50 17.57
CA ARG A 268 -27.94 11.69 19.02
C ARG A 268 -26.56 11.40 19.59
N VAL A 269 -26.07 12.32 20.43
CA VAL A 269 -24.84 12.10 21.20
C VAL A 269 -25.22 11.37 22.47
N MET A 270 -24.54 10.28 22.74
CA MET A 270 -24.80 9.43 23.92
C MET A 270 -23.50 9.14 24.65
N GLU A 271 -23.58 9.00 25.97
CA GLU A 271 -22.46 8.46 26.75
C GLU A 271 -22.34 6.96 26.50
N GLU A 272 -21.15 6.50 26.12
CA GLU A 272 -20.91 5.11 25.70
C GLU A 272 -21.18 4.10 26.83
N THR A 273 -20.84 4.43 28.08
CA THR A 273 -20.96 3.51 29.22
C THR A 273 -22.37 3.38 29.74
N THR A 274 -23.13 4.47 29.76
CA THR A 274 -24.48 4.53 30.35
C THR A 274 -25.57 4.45 29.30
N GLY A 275 -25.26 4.74 28.05
CA GLY A 275 -26.23 4.88 26.99
C GLY A 275 -27.17 6.08 27.14
N LYS A 276 -26.91 6.99 28.08
CA LYS A 276 -27.73 8.18 28.27
C LYS A 276 -27.43 9.25 27.23
N PRO A 277 -28.46 9.94 26.73
CA PRO A 277 -28.25 11.12 25.87
C PRO A 277 -27.45 12.18 26.60
N VAL A 278 -26.64 12.92 25.85
CA VAL A 278 -25.96 14.13 26.33
C VAL A 278 -26.82 15.30 25.93
N GLU A 279 -27.24 16.09 26.91
CA GLU A 279 -28.00 17.33 26.69
C GLU A 279 -27.11 18.47 26.20
#